data_211b52d2f231679c6a01ee05e7491438
#
_entry.id   211b52d2f231679c6a01ee05e7491438
#
_cell.length_a   1.000
_cell.length_b   1.000
_cell.length_c   1.000
_cell.angle_alpha   90.00
_cell.angle_beta   90.00
_cell.angle_gamma   90.00
#
_symmetry.space_group_name_H-M   'P 1'
#
loop_
_entity.id
_entity.type
_entity.pdbx_description
1 polymer ?
#
loop_
_entity_poly.entity_id
_entity_poly.type
_entity_poly.pdbx_seq_one_letter_code
_entity_poly.pdbx_strand_id
1 'polypeptide(L)'
;TTRLVGSEMCIRDRDETDRITEFQEKPPVPKSNLASMGIYIFNWDVLKKYLEEDEADPNSKNDFGMNIIPALLRDGRKMYAYRFAGYWRDVGTIDSLWEANMEVLDPENSGIDIFDEEWKIYSRNPVLPAQKIGERAVVQDSLITEGCKIYGNVKHSVLSAGVVVEEGATVEDAVLMDGVVVKAGAVVKRCILAENVVVGAGAKIGGDGPIAHVGTGLTIGAGATVKEGAKVFDSVKEGEEVC
;
A
#
# COMPACT_ATOMS: atom_id res chain seq x y z
N THR A 1 -5.47 20.13 -2.67
CA THR A 1 -5.17 19.70 -4.06
C THR A 1 -4.36 18.43 -3.99
N THR A 2 -5.02 17.28 -4.00
CA THR A 2 -4.35 15.98 -4.03
C THR A 2 -3.63 15.88 -5.36
N ARG A 3 -2.34 15.93 -5.33
CA ARG A 3 -1.47 15.76 -6.50
C ARG A 3 -1.43 14.28 -6.81
N LEU A 4 -2.29 13.81 -7.71
CA LEU A 4 -2.23 12.47 -8.26
C LEU A 4 -0.94 12.37 -9.09
N VAL A 5 0.06 11.68 -8.57
CA VAL A 5 1.32 11.42 -9.24
C VAL A 5 1.38 9.91 -9.48
N GLY A 6 1.19 9.52 -10.73
CA GLY A 6 1.83 8.30 -11.18
C GLY A 6 1.07 7.19 -11.85
N SER A 7 -0.25 7.09 -11.89
CA SER A 7 -0.87 5.92 -12.58
C SER A 7 -2.29 6.14 -13.06
N GLU A 8 -2.63 7.35 -13.52
CA GLU A 8 -4.04 7.65 -13.63
C GLU A 8 -4.57 7.58 -15.06
N MET A 9 -5.63 6.80 -15.17
CA MET A 9 -6.57 6.91 -16.26
C MET A 9 -7.41 8.17 -16.06
N CYS A 10 -7.30 9.15 -16.94
CA CYS A 10 -8.08 10.38 -16.85
C CYS A 10 -9.39 10.24 -17.62
N ILE A 11 -10.52 10.46 -16.94
CA ILE A 11 -11.78 10.78 -17.59
C ILE A 11 -11.63 12.20 -18.10
N ARG A 12 -11.46 12.37 -19.41
CA ARG A 12 -11.09 13.65 -20.00
C ARG A 12 -12.24 14.60 -20.08
N ASP A 13 -13.43 14.10 -20.42
CA ASP A 13 -14.62 14.92 -20.56
C ASP A 13 -15.90 14.10 -20.30
N ARG A 14 -16.96 14.80 -19.85
CA ARG A 14 -18.29 14.26 -19.61
C ARG A 14 -19.31 15.34 -19.86
N ASP A 15 -20.49 14.94 -20.24
CA ASP A 15 -21.64 15.83 -20.38
C ASP A 15 -22.32 16.12 -19.01
N GLU A 16 -23.37 16.94 -19.04
CA GLU A 16 -24.15 17.32 -17.85
C GLU A 16 -24.82 16.14 -17.14
N THR A 17 -24.91 14.97 -17.79
CA THR A 17 -25.48 13.74 -17.25
C THR A 17 -24.42 12.80 -16.68
N ASP A 18 -23.16 13.22 -16.56
CA ASP A 18 -21.99 12.41 -16.19
C ASP A 18 -21.67 11.28 -17.20
N ARG A 19 -22.19 11.36 -18.42
CA ARG A 19 -21.83 10.45 -19.50
C ARG A 19 -20.38 10.74 -19.94
N ILE A 20 -19.54 9.72 -19.97
CA ILE A 20 -18.15 9.82 -20.41
C ILE A 20 -18.12 10.03 -21.92
N THR A 21 -17.52 11.12 -22.35
CA THR A 21 -17.39 11.51 -23.76
C THR A 21 -15.95 11.33 -24.27
N GLU A 22 -14.97 11.40 -23.38
CA GLU A 22 -13.56 11.19 -23.69
C GLU A 22 -12.84 10.53 -22.51
N PHE A 23 -11.95 9.59 -22.83
CA PHE A 23 -11.13 8.86 -21.89
C PHE A 23 -9.69 8.80 -22.42
N GLN A 24 -8.70 9.00 -21.55
CA GLN A 24 -7.31 8.95 -21.92
C GLN A 24 -6.47 8.28 -20.82
N GLU A 25 -5.72 7.27 -21.20
CA GLU A 25 -4.78 6.58 -20.34
C GLU A 25 -3.50 7.42 -20.17
N LYS A 26 -3.12 7.72 -18.93
CA LYS A 26 -1.85 8.36 -18.53
C LYS A 26 -1.40 9.52 -19.44
N PRO A 27 -2.21 10.55 -19.65
CA PRO A 27 -1.81 11.65 -20.51
C PRO A 27 -0.65 12.44 -19.87
N PRO A 28 0.35 12.87 -20.66
CA PRO A 28 1.47 13.67 -20.13
C PRO A 28 1.01 15.01 -19.55
N VAL A 29 -0.12 15.53 -20.03
CA VAL A 29 -0.78 16.74 -19.50
C VAL A 29 -2.26 16.43 -19.36
N PRO A 30 -2.76 16.14 -18.14
CA PRO A 30 -4.17 15.89 -17.93
C PRO A 30 -5.00 17.16 -18.17
N LYS A 31 -6.11 17.04 -18.89
CA LYS A 31 -7.05 18.15 -19.13
C LYS A 31 -8.09 18.32 -18.02
N SER A 32 -8.21 17.33 -17.16
CA SER A 32 -9.16 17.29 -16.06
C SER A 32 -8.50 16.75 -14.82
N ASN A 33 -9.04 17.07 -13.64
CA ASN A 33 -8.67 16.48 -12.36
C ASN A 33 -9.52 15.25 -12.00
N LEU A 34 -10.32 14.75 -12.95
CA LEU A 34 -11.10 13.53 -12.76
C LEU A 34 -10.26 12.32 -13.13
N ALA A 35 -9.95 11.50 -12.14
CA ALA A 35 -9.25 10.24 -12.33
C ALA A 35 -10.19 9.04 -12.18
N SER A 36 -9.97 8.00 -12.97
CA SER A 36 -10.64 6.73 -12.75
C SER A 36 -9.99 6.01 -11.58
N MET A 37 -10.80 5.48 -10.68
CA MET A 37 -10.34 4.67 -9.56
C MET A 37 -10.00 3.21 -9.96
N GLY A 38 -10.11 2.87 -11.25
CA GLY A 38 -9.95 1.49 -11.72
C GLY A 38 -11.09 0.56 -11.30
N ILE A 39 -12.20 1.10 -10.82
CA ILE A 39 -13.37 0.32 -10.36
C ILE A 39 -14.50 0.52 -11.37
N TYR A 40 -14.99 -0.59 -11.93
CA TYR A 40 -15.97 -0.56 -13.00
C TYR A 40 -17.13 -1.51 -12.74
N ILE A 41 -18.34 -1.12 -13.20
CA ILE A 41 -19.52 -1.97 -13.23
C ILE A 41 -19.97 -2.07 -14.68
N PHE A 42 -20.04 -3.28 -15.20
CA PHE A 42 -20.44 -3.55 -16.59
C PHE A 42 -21.68 -4.46 -16.68
N ASN A 43 -22.44 -4.30 -17.75
CA ASN A 43 -23.30 -5.37 -18.20
C ASN A 43 -22.42 -6.51 -18.72
N TRP A 44 -22.59 -7.71 -18.16
CA TRP A 44 -21.74 -8.85 -18.49
C TRP A 44 -21.73 -9.24 -19.98
N ASP A 45 -22.91 -9.25 -20.61
CA ASP A 45 -23.00 -9.65 -22.03
C ASP A 45 -22.26 -8.65 -22.93
N VAL A 46 -22.22 -7.38 -22.53
CA VAL A 46 -21.44 -6.35 -23.24
C VAL A 46 -19.95 -6.55 -22.99
N LEU A 47 -19.55 -6.64 -21.72
CA LEU A 47 -18.12 -6.77 -21.36
C LEU A 47 -17.49 -8.03 -21.96
N LYS A 48 -18.18 -9.18 -21.87
CA LYS A 48 -17.71 -10.46 -22.39
C LYS A 48 -17.28 -10.35 -23.85
N LYS A 49 -18.13 -9.73 -24.68
CA LYS A 49 -17.83 -9.53 -26.11
C LYS A 49 -16.51 -8.78 -26.31
N TYR A 50 -16.31 -7.66 -25.60
CA TYR A 50 -15.10 -6.85 -25.75
C TYR A 50 -13.84 -7.56 -25.21
N LEU A 51 -13.97 -8.36 -24.14
CA LEU A 51 -12.86 -9.16 -23.63
C LEU A 51 -12.45 -10.26 -24.62
N GLU A 52 -13.41 -10.97 -25.25
CA GLU A 52 -13.14 -12.00 -26.24
C GLU A 52 -12.52 -11.41 -27.52
N GLU A 53 -12.97 -10.23 -27.96
CA GLU A 53 -12.40 -9.52 -29.11
C GLU A 53 -10.98 -9.00 -28.80
N ASP A 54 -10.75 -8.49 -27.59
CA ASP A 54 -9.44 -7.99 -27.16
C ASP A 54 -8.41 -9.11 -26.97
N GLU A 55 -8.81 -10.24 -26.41
CA GLU A 55 -7.97 -11.45 -26.28
C GLU A 55 -7.54 -12.01 -27.64
N ALA A 56 -8.40 -11.88 -28.65
CA ALA A 56 -8.11 -12.34 -30.02
C ALA A 56 -7.15 -11.40 -30.78
N ASP A 57 -6.94 -10.18 -30.32
CA ASP A 57 -6.01 -9.21 -30.95
C ASP A 57 -4.58 -9.40 -30.43
N PRO A 58 -3.65 -9.89 -31.27
CA PRO A 58 -2.25 -10.10 -30.85
C PRO A 58 -1.51 -8.79 -30.51
N ASN A 59 -2.05 -7.63 -30.86
CA ASN A 59 -1.48 -6.33 -30.55
C ASN A 59 -2.07 -5.70 -29.28
N SER A 60 -3.09 -6.32 -28.70
CA SER A 60 -3.67 -5.83 -27.46
C SER A 60 -2.67 -5.90 -26.29
N LYS A 61 -2.86 -5.01 -25.34
CA LYS A 61 -2.17 -5.02 -24.04
C LYS A 61 -2.98 -5.73 -22.95
N ASN A 62 -4.19 -6.21 -23.29
CA ASN A 62 -5.16 -6.80 -22.38
C ASN A 62 -5.41 -5.89 -21.17
N ASP A 63 -5.61 -4.60 -21.44
CA ASP A 63 -5.73 -3.54 -20.43
C ASP A 63 -7.05 -2.79 -20.60
N PHE A 64 -7.75 -2.55 -19.49
CA PHE A 64 -9.04 -1.85 -19.52
C PHE A 64 -8.92 -0.42 -20.03
N GLY A 65 -7.90 0.32 -19.59
CA GLY A 65 -7.70 1.71 -19.95
C GLY A 65 -7.17 1.92 -21.36
N MET A 66 -6.30 1.01 -21.80
CA MET A 66 -5.69 1.11 -23.15
C MET A 66 -6.55 0.50 -24.24
N ASN A 67 -7.34 -0.54 -23.94
CA ASN A 67 -8.04 -1.34 -24.95
C ASN A 67 -9.56 -1.32 -24.78
N ILE A 68 -10.08 -1.83 -23.67
CA ILE A 68 -11.52 -2.07 -23.49
C ILE A 68 -12.34 -0.78 -23.45
N ILE A 69 -11.96 0.18 -22.59
CA ILE A 69 -12.71 1.44 -22.44
C ILE A 69 -12.67 2.28 -23.72
N PRO A 70 -11.52 2.46 -24.39
CA PRO A 70 -11.47 3.12 -25.70
C PRO A 70 -12.31 2.43 -26.76
N ALA A 71 -12.36 1.08 -26.78
CA ALA A 71 -13.18 0.33 -27.73
C ALA A 71 -14.69 0.57 -27.47
N LEU A 72 -15.12 0.52 -26.22
CA LEU A 72 -16.49 0.84 -25.82
C LEU A 72 -16.90 2.28 -26.22
N LEU A 73 -16.00 3.24 -26.01
CA LEU A 73 -16.24 4.64 -26.42
C LEU A 73 -16.36 4.79 -27.93
N ARG A 74 -15.43 4.20 -28.69
CA ARG A 74 -15.42 4.22 -30.16
C ARG A 74 -16.73 3.66 -30.75
N ASP A 75 -17.26 2.61 -30.10
CA ASP A 75 -18.52 1.98 -30.51
C ASP A 75 -19.77 2.70 -29.99
N GLY A 76 -19.60 3.86 -29.38
CA GLY A 76 -20.70 4.70 -28.89
C GLY A 76 -21.48 4.10 -27.70
N ARG A 77 -20.88 3.16 -26.96
CA ARG A 77 -21.51 2.58 -25.78
C ARG A 77 -21.75 3.65 -24.71
N LYS A 78 -22.85 3.49 -23.99
CA LYS A 78 -23.21 4.41 -22.90
C LYS A 78 -22.39 4.07 -21.66
N MET A 79 -21.45 4.95 -21.30
CA MET A 79 -20.64 4.86 -20.09
C MET A 79 -20.83 6.11 -19.25
N TYR A 80 -20.95 5.94 -17.95
CA TYR A 80 -21.19 7.02 -17.00
C TYR A 80 -20.16 6.99 -15.89
N ALA A 81 -19.72 8.17 -15.46
CA ALA A 81 -18.85 8.34 -14.32
C ALA A 81 -19.69 8.45 -13.04
N TYR A 82 -19.37 7.62 -12.05
CA TYR A 82 -19.89 7.79 -10.70
C TYR A 82 -18.89 8.63 -9.90
N ARG A 83 -19.34 9.74 -9.34
CA ARG A 83 -18.50 10.61 -8.49
C ARG A 83 -18.41 10.01 -7.12
N PHE A 84 -17.25 9.47 -6.79
CA PHE A 84 -16.95 8.98 -5.46
C PHE A 84 -16.43 10.11 -4.58
N ALA A 85 -16.95 10.22 -3.36
CA ALA A 85 -16.58 11.24 -2.38
C ALA A 85 -15.96 10.68 -1.10
N GLY A 86 -15.76 9.34 -1.03
CA GLY A 86 -15.15 8.68 0.12
C GLY A 86 -13.62 8.60 0.03
N TYR A 87 -13.02 7.93 0.99
CA TYR A 87 -11.59 7.66 0.98
C TYR A 87 -11.21 6.73 -0.18
N TRP A 88 -10.24 7.14 -0.95
CA TRP A 88 -9.59 6.34 -1.98
C TRP A 88 -8.12 6.70 -2.09
N ARG A 89 -7.26 5.71 -2.19
CA ARG A 89 -5.81 5.89 -2.31
C ARG A 89 -5.25 4.92 -3.35
N ASP A 90 -4.45 5.42 -4.29
CA ASP A 90 -3.62 4.58 -5.15
C ASP A 90 -2.33 4.22 -4.40
N VAL A 91 -2.08 2.93 -4.24
CA VAL A 91 -0.92 2.39 -3.52
C VAL A 91 0.13 1.79 -4.46
N GLY A 92 0.19 2.27 -5.69
CA GLY A 92 1.12 1.79 -6.73
C GLY A 92 2.59 2.12 -6.51
N THR A 93 2.95 2.88 -5.48
CA THR A 93 4.34 3.20 -5.11
C THR A 93 4.62 2.86 -3.65
N ILE A 94 5.90 2.70 -3.29
CA ILE A 94 6.32 2.46 -1.90
C ILE A 94 5.86 3.61 -0.99
N ASP A 95 6.01 4.85 -1.45
CA ASP A 95 5.61 6.03 -0.69
C ASP A 95 4.09 6.05 -0.45
N SER A 96 3.28 5.83 -1.50
CA SER A 96 1.83 5.81 -1.36
C SER A 96 1.31 4.63 -0.52
N LEU A 97 1.98 3.48 -0.58
CA LEU A 97 1.66 2.34 0.30
C LEU A 97 1.95 2.67 1.78
N TRP A 98 3.10 3.28 2.04
CA TRP A 98 3.46 3.72 3.39
C TRP A 98 2.47 4.78 3.90
N GLU A 99 2.20 5.82 3.10
CA GLU A 99 1.25 6.88 3.44
C GLU A 99 -0.16 6.31 3.74
N ALA A 100 -0.67 5.41 2.89
CA ALA A 100 -1.98 4.79 3.12
C ALA A 100 -2.05 4.00 4.44
N ASN A 101 -0.95 3.35 4.85
CA ASN A 101 -0.86 2.69 6.14
C ASN A 101 -0.79 3.69 7.32
N MET A 102 -0.09 4.81 7.16
CA MET A 102 -0.04 5.85 8.19
C MET A 102 -1.39 6.57 8.33
N GLU A 103 -2.13 6.75 7.24
CA GLU A 103 -3.46 7.37 7.25
C GLU A 103 -4.48 6.63 8.11
N VAL A 104 -4.36 5.30 8.28
CA VAL A 104 -5.25 4.54 9.19
C VAL A 104 -5.00 4.82 10.68
N LEU A 105 -3.87 5.46 11.02
CA LEU A 105 -3.59 5.91 12.39
C LEU A 105 -4.30 7.24 12.73
N ASP A 106 -4.75 7.98 11.73
CA ASP A 106 -5.40 9.28 11.89
C ASP A 106 -6.74 9.33 11.14
N PRO A 107 -7.76 8.58 11.62
CA PRO A 107 -9.06 8.50 10.96
C PRO A 107 -9.81 9.84 10.88
N GLU A 108 -9.57 10.76 11.82
CA GLU A 108 -10.23 12.07 11.86
C GLU A 108 -9.82 12.94 10.67
N ASN A 109 -8.57 12.88 10.24
CA ASN A 109 -8.08 13.68 9.12
C ASN A 109 -8.04 12.91 7.79
N SER A 110 -7.80 11.61 7.82
CA SER A 110 -7.72 10.79 6.60
C SER A 110 -9.07 10.45 6.00
N GLY A 111 -10.09 10.30 6.83
CA GLY A 111 -11.43 9.87 6.42
C GLY A 111 -11.55 8.35 6.20
N ILE A 112 -10.57 7.56 6.65
CA ILE A 112 -10.69 6.10 6.73
C ILE A 112 -10.70 5.68 8.21
N ASP A 113 -11.80 5.01 8.61
CA ASP A 113 -11.93 4.39 9.93
C ASP A 113 -12.06 2.87 9.76
N ILE A 114 -11.01 2.15 10.13
CA ILE A 114 -11.01 0.67 10.09
C ILE A 114 -11.81 0.04 11.24
N PHE A 115 -12.23 0.85 12.23
CA PHE A 115 -13.07 0.42 13.35
C PHE A 115 -14.56 0.73 13.14
N ASP A 116 -14.94 1.23 11.96
CA ASP A 116 -16.34 1.48 11.61
C ASP A 116 -17.16 0.17 11.70
N GLU A 117 -18.13 0.14 12.63
CA GLU A 117 -18.98 -1.03 12.84
C GLU A 117 -20.10 -1.16 11.78
N GLU A 118 -20.45 -0.06 11.09
CA GLU A 118 -21.48 -0.07 10.06
C GLU A 118 -20.91 -0.51 8.70
N TRP A 119 -19.63 -0.20 8.44
CA TRP A 119 -18.95 -0.59 7.22
C TRP A 119 -17.65 -1.36 7.53
N LYS A 120 -17.79 -2.59 7.97
CA LYS A 120 -16.66 -3.43 8.37
C LYS A 120 -15.77 -3.80 7.19
N ILE A 121 -14.47 -3.55 7.32
CA ILE A 121 -13.46 -3.99 6.38
C ILE A 121 -12.97 -5.38 6.82
N TYR A 122 -13.25 -6.39 5.99
CA TYR A 122 -12.82 -7.76 6.24
C TYR A 122 -11.53 -8.06 5.48
N SER A 123 -10.60 -8.71 6.17
CA SER A 123 -9.38 -9.24 5.57
C SER A 123 -9.15 -10.69 6.00
N ARG A 124 -8.07 -11.30 5.51
CA ARG A 124 -7.65 -12.62 5.98
C ARG A 124 -7.29 -12.55 7.46
N ASN A 125 -7.97 -13.34 8.28
CA ASN A 125 -7.64 -13.48 9.68
C ASN A 125 -6.83 -14.77 9.88
N PRO A 126 -5.55 -14.70 10.31
CA PRO A 126 -4.69 -15.87 10.54
C PRO A 126 -5.05 -16.65 11.82
N VAL A 127 -6.03 -16.19 12.59
CA VAL A 127 -6.49 -16.82 13.86
C VAL A 127 -5.31 -17.03 14.82
N LEU A 128 -4.65 -15.95 15.19
CA LEU A 128 -3.56 -15.93 16.16
C LEU A 128 -4.08 -15.53 17.56
N PRO A 129 -3.33 -15.82 18.65
CA PRO A 129 -3.68 -15.35 19.97
C PRO A 129 -3.63 -13.81 20.06
N ALA A 130 -4.23 -13.24 21.10
CA ALA A 130 -4.13 -11.81 21.38
C ALA A 130 -2.66 -11.36 21.46
N GLN A 131 -2.42 -10.10 21.10
CA GLN A 131 -1.10 -9.49 21.19
C GLN A 131 -0.61 -9.45 22.65
N LYS A 132 0.69 -9.59 22.83
CA LYS A 132 1.37 -9.49 24.12
C LYS A 132 2.27 -8.26 24.17
N ILE A 133 1.99 -7.34 25.08
CA ILE A 133 2.85 -6.19 25.35
C ILE A 133 3.68 -6.50 26.60
N GLY A 134 4.99 -6.40 26.50
CA GLY A 134 5.94 -6.63 27.60
C GLY A 134 5.89 -5.52 28.65
N GLU A 135 6.30 -5.81 29.88
CA GLU A 135 6.25 -4.87 31.01
C GLU A 135 7.01 -3.56 30.77
N ARG A 136 8.12 -3.63 30.02
CA ARG A 136 8.98 -2.47 29.72
C ARG A 136 8.78 -1.90 28.31
N ALA A 137 7.85 -2.45 27.56
CA ALA A 137 7.54 -1.97 26.21
C ALA A 137 6.80 -0.64 26.28
N VAL A 138 7.12 0.26 25.34
CA VAL A 138 6.41 1.53 25.16
C VAL A 138 5.75 1.50 23.79
N VAL A 139 4.42 1.62 23.77
CA VAL A 139 3.62 1.67 22.54
C VAL A 139 2.86 2.97 22.50
N GLN A 140 3.01 3.71 21.41
CA GLN A 140 2.35 5.01 21.22
C GLN A 140 1.83 5.11 19.79
N ASP A 141 0.60 5.58 19.63
CA ASP A 141 -0.01 5.95 18.34
C ASP A 141 0.26 4.89 17.24
N SER A 142 -0.13 3.64 17.49
CA SER A 142 0.21 2.51 16.63
C SER A 142 -0.90 1.49 16.55
N LEU A 143 -1.05 0.86 15.39
CA LEU A 143 -1.92 -0.30 15.21
C LEU A 143 -1.10 -1.58 15.37
N ILE A 144 -1.57 -2.48 16.23
CA ILE A 144 -0.93 -3.76 16.51
C ILE A 144 -1.99 -4.86 16.42
N THR A 145 -1.80 -5.78 15.49
CA THR A 145 -2.77 -6.86 15.26
C THR A 145 -2.48 -8.09 16.12
N GLU A 146 -3.27 -9.13 15.97
CA GLU A 146 -3.17 -10.38 16.73
C GLU A 146 -1.82 -11.09 16.56
N GLY A 147 -1.43 -11.86 17.56
CA GLY A 147 -0.20 -12.66 17.59
C GLY A 147 1.07 -11.86 17.80
N CYS A 148 1.02 -10.53 17.79
CA CYS A 148 2.20 -9.69 18.01
C CYS A 148 2.79 -9.87 19.42
N LYS A 149 4.12 -9.79 19.54
CA LYS A 149 4.87 -9.81 20.79
C LYS A 149 5.79 -8.61 20.86
N ILE A 150 5.42 -7.62 21.66
CA ILE A 150 6.13 -6.34 21.73
C ILE A 150 6.85 -6.23 23.06
N TYR A 151 8.16 -6.27 23.05
CA TYR A 151 9.04 -6.09 24.22
C TYR A 151 9.89 -4.83 24.12
N GLY A 152 9.99 -4.23 22.94
CA GLY A 152 10.68 -2.98 22.66
C GLY A 152 9.74 -1.77 22.54
N ASN A 153 10.20 -0.72 21.90
CA ASN A 153 9.45 0.51 21.71
C ASN A 153 8.84 0.56 20.31
N VAL A 154 7.56 0.92 20.23
CA VAL A 154 6.82 1.08 18.97
C VAL A 154 6.10 2.41 19.01
N LYS A 155 6.31 3.24 17.99
CA LYS A 155 5.69 4.55 17.88
C LYS A 155 5.26 4.82 16.45
N HIS A 156 4.05 5.35 16.28
CA HIS A 156 3.45 5.77 15.01
C HIS A 156 3.70 4.74 13.89
N SER A 157 3.29 3.50 14.13
CA SER A 157 3.61 2.36 13.27
C SER A 157 2.44 1.40 13.13
N VAL A 158 2.40 0.68 12.01
CA VAL A 158 1.41 -0.35 11.73
C VAL A 158 2.10 -1.72 11.71
N LEU A 159 1.69 -2.60 12.62
CA LEU A 159 2.23 -3.94 12.78
C LEU A 159 1.17 -4.98 12.45
N SER A 160 1.42 -5.73 11.38
CA SER A 160 0.58 -6.87 10.96
C SER A 160 0.76 -8.09 11.86
N ALA A 161 0.06 -9.17 11.53
CA ALA A 161 -0.07 -10.34 12.39
C ALA A 161 1.27 -11.03 12.72
N GLY A 162 1.45 -11.39 13.99
CA GLY A 162 2.58 -12.18 14.44
C GLY A 162 3.93 -11.46 14.50
N VAL A 163 3.95 -10.13 14.38
CA VAL A 163 5.20 -9.35 14.48
C VAL A 163 5.81 -9.47 15.87
N VAL A 164 7.13 -9.61 15.92
CA VAL A 164 7.91 -9.65 17.17
C VAL A 164 8.89 -8.48 17.23
N VAL A 165 8.80 -7.67 18.28
CA VAL A 165 9.77 -6.61 18.59
C VAL A 165 10.44 -6.94 19.90
N GLU A 166 11.73 -7.30 19.88
CA GLU A 166 12.50 -7.72 21.05
C GLU A 166 12.93 -6.55 21.95
N GLU A 167 13.43 -6.85 23.13
CA GLU A 167 13.85 -5.87 24.12
C GLU A 167 14.94 -4.92 23.56
N GLY A 168 14.77 -3.62 23.85
CA GLY A 168 15.69 -2.58 23.40
C GLY A 168 15.58 -2.22 21.91
N ALA A 169 14.78 -2.96 21.13
CA ALA A 169 14.49 -2.57 19.76
C ALA A 169 13.55 -1.36 19.71
N THR A 170 13.67 -0.56 18.66
CA THR A 170 12.81 0.61 18.41
C THR A 170 12.25 0.55 17.00
N VAL A 171 10.94 0.75 16.89
CA VAL A 171 10.19 0.83 15.63
C VAL A 171 9.46 2.16 15.61
N GLU A 172 9.72 3.00 14.63
CA GLU A 172 9.12 4.34 14.49
C GLU A 172 8.75 4.61 13.03
N ASP A 173 7.57 5.18 12.78
CA ASP A 173 7.09 5.55 11.44
C ASP A 173 7.16 4.37 10.44
N ALA A 174 6.89 3.15 10.85
CA ALA A 174 7.16 1.96 10.08
C ALA A 174 5.92 1.09 9.84
N VAL A 175 5.92 0.40 8.70
CA VAL A 175 4.95 -0.63 8.35
C VAL A 175 5.65 -1.98 8.39
N LEU A 176 5.25 -2.85 9.31
CA LEU A 176 5.78 -4.20 9.45
C LEU A 176 4.70 -5.21 9.07
N MET A 177 4.94 -5.95 7.98
CA MET A 177 4.01 -6.96 7.49
C MET A 177 4.09 -8.25 8.32
N ASP A 178 3.28 -9.24 7.99
CA ASP A 178 3.09 -10.46 8.78
C ASP A 178 4.42 -11.15 9.12
N GLY A 179 4.57 -11.56 10.39
CA GLY A 179 5.68 -12.39 10.84
C GLY A 179 7.05 -11.70 10.88
N VAL A 180 7.13 -10.38 10.73
CA VAL A 180 8.39 -9.64 10.86
C VAL A 180 8.96 -9.79 12.27
N VAL A 181 10.27 -10.02 12.37
CA VAL A 181 11.00 -10.12 13.64
C VAL A 181 12.06 -9.02 13.71
N VAL A 182 11.94 -8.12 14.68
CA VAL A 182 12.93 -7.09 14.99
C VAL A 182 13.66 -7.49 16.24
N LYS A 183 14.94 -7.90 16.10
CA LYS A 183 15.75 -8.41 17.21
C LYS A 183 16.28 -7.31 18.12
N ALA A 184 16.78 -7.73 19.28
CA ALA A 184 17.21 -6.86 20.35
C ALA A 184 18.12 -5.71 19.90
N GLY A 185 17.82 -4.50 20.35
CA GLY A 185 18.59 -3.29 20.09
C GLY A 185 18.58 -2.79 18.64
N ALA A 186 17.82 -3.43 17.74
CA ALA A 186 17.69 -2.93 16.37
C ALA A 186 16.83 -1.65 16.31
N VAL A 187 17.12 -0.80 15.32
CA VAL A 187 16.39 0.46 15.08
C VAL A 187 15.79 0.40 13.68
N VAL A 188 14.46 0.48 13.62
CA VAL A 188 13.67 0.45 12.40
C VAL A 188 12.90 1.74 12.31
N LYS A 189 13.18 2.58 11.31
CA LYS A 189 12.58 3.90 11.19
C LYS A 189 12.18 4.20 9.75
N ARG A 190 10.97 4.73 9.58
CA ARG A 190 10.43 5.20 8.31
C ARG A 190 10.70 4.24 7.15
N CYS A 191 10.12 3.03 7.26
CA CYS A 191 10.31 1.97 6.28
C CYS A 191 9.10 1.06 6.16
N ILE A 192 9.14 0.21 5.13
CA ILE A 192 8.24 -0.93 4.97
C ILE A 192 9.08 -2.20 5.03
N LEU A 193 8.77 -3.10 5.96
CA LEU A 193 9.33 -4.44 6.02
C LEU A 193 8.27 -5.44 5.56
N ALA A 194 8.52 -6.12 4.45
CA ALA A 194 7.60 -7.12 3.90
C ALA A 194 7.55 -8.38 4.80
N GLU A 195 6.69 -9.33 4.44
CA GLU A 195 6.39 -10.51 5.27
C GLU A 195 7.64 -11.31 5.60
N ASN A 196 7.71 -11.81 6.84
CA ASN A 196 8.75 -12.69 7.35
C ASN A 196 10.19 -12.13 7.27
N VAL A 197 10.32 -10.80 7.20
CA VAL A 197 11.65 -10.16 7.33
C VAL A 197 12.19 -10.35 8.74
N VAL A 198 13.47 -10.68 8.85
CA VAL A 198 14.21 -10.76 10.12
C VAL A 198 15.26 -9.67 10.19
N VAL A 199 15.08 -8.72 11.11
CA VAL A 199 16.08 -7.67 11.39
C VAL A 199 16.98 -8.14 12.52
N GLY A 200 18.28 -8.30 12.24
CA GLY A 200 19.30 -8.77 13.18
C GLY A 200 19.52 -7.82 14.35
N ALA A 201 20.09 -8.35 15.43
CA ALA A 201 20.36 -7.57 16.63
C ALA A 201 21.25 -6.34 16.33
N GLY A 202 20.86 -5.18 16.84
CA GLY A 202 21.57 -3.92 16.64
C GLY A 202 21.61 -3.38 15.22
N ALA A 203 20.92 -4.01 14.27
CA ALA A 203 20.83 -3.50 12.89
C ALA A 203 20.02 -2.20 12.82
N LYS A 204 20.29 -1.39 11.80
CA LYS A 204 19.59 -0.11 11.58
C LYS A 204 18.94 -0.11 10.20
N ILE A 205 17.68 0.26 10.11
CA ILE A 205 16.94 0.34 8.85
C ILE A 205 16.25 1.69 8.76
N GLY A 206 16.48 2.40 7.64
CA GLY A 206 15.84 3.68 7.34
C GLY A 206 16.45 4.85 8.11
N GLY A 207 15.70 5.93 8.24
CA GLY A 207 16.13 7.19 8.83
C GLY A 207 15.03 8.26 8.74
N ASP A 208 15.41 9.54 8.65
CA ASP A 208 14.47 10.65 8.54
C ASP A 208 14.14 11.03 7.08
N GLY A 209 14.85 10.43 6.13
CA GLY A 209 14.74 10.70 4.69
C GLY A 209 13.71 9.81 3.97
N PRO A 210 13.96 9.45 2.71
CA PRO A 210 13.07 8.61 1.93
C PRO A 210 12.81 7.24 2.55
N ILE A 211 11.68 6.63 2.25
CA ILE A 211 11.22 5.36 2.82
C ILE A 211 12.13 4.21 2.37
N ALA A 212 12.70 3.48 3.31
CA ALA A 212 13.42 2.25 3.03
C ALA A 212 12.42 1.08 2.86
N HIS A 213 12.76 0.13 2.00
CA HIS A 213 11.95 -1.06 1.76
C HIS A 213 12.79 -2.33 1.80
N VAL A 214 12.32 -3.35 2.51
CA VAL A 214 12.94 -4.68 2.56
C VAL A 214 11.93 -5.72 2.09
N GLY A 215 12.30 -6.49 1.07
CA GLY A 215 11.46 -7.52 0.45
C GLY A 215 11.19 -8.72 1.35
N THR A 216 10.20 -9.53 0.94
CA THR A 216 9.67 -10.67 1.69
C THR A 216 10.73 -11.73 2.01
N GLY A 217 10.72 -12.24 3.24
CA GLY A 217 11.54 -13.37 3.68
C GLY A 217 13.03 -13.11 3.82
N LEU A 218 13.46 -11.85 3.73
CA LEU A 218 14.86 -11.47 3.80
C LEU A 218 15.36 -11.36 5.24
N THR A 219 16.66 -11.55 5.40
CA THR A 219 17.36 -11.33 6.67
C THR A 219 18.32 -10.16 6.54
N ILE A 220 18.19 -9.18 7.43
CA ILE A 220 19.17 -8.11 7.63
C ILE A 220 20.08 -8.54 8.77
N GLY A 221 21.37 -8.74 8.50
CA GLY A 221 22.35 -9.26 9.45
C GLY A 221 22.50 -8.39 10.70
N ALA A 222 23.05 -8.96 11.77
CA ALA A 222 23.27 -8.22 13.00
C ALA A 222 24.23 -7.02 12.76
N GLY A 223 23.90 -5.86 13.33
CA GLY A 223 24.70 -4.63 13.15
C GLY A 223 24.73 -4.05 11.73
N ALA A 224 24.03 -4.65 10.78
CA ALA A 224 23.94 -4.13 9.41
C ALA A 224 23.17 -2.81 9.35
N THR A 225 23.43 -2.02 8.32
CA THR A 225 22.75 -0.73 8.10
C THR A 225 22.11 -0.70 6.71
N VAL A 226 20.80 -0.53 6.67
CA VAL A 226 20.03 -0.23 5.45
C VAL A 226 19.67 1.25 5.51
N LYS A 227 20.22 2.04 4.59
CA LYS A 227 20.00 3.49 4.58
C LYS A 227 18.58 3.85 4.15
N GLU A 228 18.21 5.06 4.45
CA GLU A 228 16.96 5.68 3.98
C GLU A 228 16.88 5.63 2.44
N GLY A 229 15.68 5.34 1.91
CA GLY A 229 15.43 5.21 0.49
C GLY A 229 15.93 3.92 -0.16
N ALA A 230 16.71 3.09 0.54
CA ALA A 230 17.20 1.83 -0.01
C ALA A 230 16.07 0.84 -0.29
N LYS A 231 16.20 0.10 -1.39
CA LYS A 231 15.28 -0.98 -1.79
C LYS A 231 16.04 -2.30 -1.79
N VAL A 232 15.78 -3.12 -0.77
CA VAL A 232 16.51 -4.37 -0.52
C VAL A 232 15.72 -5.55 -1.05
N PHE A 233 16.31 -6.30 -1.97
CA PHE A 233 15.72 -7.49 -2.59
C PHE A 233 16.50 -8.78 -2.32
N ASP A 234 17.65 -8.67 -1.63
CA ASP A 234 18.48 -9.78 -1.19
C ASP A 234 18.86 -9.62 0.28
N SER A 235 19.14 -10.72 0.98
CA SER A 235 19.55 -10.66 2.38
C SER A 235 20.88 -9.92 2.54
N VAL A 236 20.96 -9.10 3.59
CA VAL A 236 22.14 -8.28 3.93
C VAL A 236 22.96 -8.99 5.00
N LYS A 237 24.27 -9.06 4.83
CA LYS A 237 25.16 -9.74 5.77
C LYS A 237 25.36 -8.93 7.04
N GLU A 238 25.91 -9.60 8.07
CA GLU A 238 26.28 -8.95 9.33
C GLU A 238 27.25 -7.80 9.12
N GLY A 239 26.93 -6.63 9.71
CA GLY A 239 27.76 -5.41 9.62
C GLY A 239 27.79 -4.74 8.25
N GLU A 240 27.10 -5.27 7.26
CA GLU A 240 27.06 -4.71 5.90
C GLU A 240 26.23 -3.42 5.85
N GLU A 241 26.61 -2.51 4.95
CA GLU A 241 25.85 -1.28 4.67
C GLU A 241 25.28 -1.31 3.25
N VAL A 242 23.97 -1.00 3.13
CA VAL A 242 23.21 -0.93 1.87
C VAL A 242 22.59 0.46 1.72
N CYS A 243 22.73 1.02 0.49
CA CYS A 243 22.24 2.35 0.12
C CYS A 243 21.13 2.28 -0.94
#